data_d66a04a61d4ed31a76ecc43e0ec8a2f1
#
_entry.id   d66a04a61d4ed31a76ecc43e0ec8a2f1
#
_cell.length_a   1.000
_cell.length_b   1.000
_cell.length_c   1.000
_cell.angle_alpha   90.00
_cell.angle_beta   90.00
_cell.angle_gamma   90.00
#
_symmetry.space_group_name_H-M   'P 1'
#
loop_
_entity.id
_entity.type
_entity.pdbx_description
1 polymer ?
#
loop_
_entity_poly.entity_id
_entity_poly.type
_entity_poly.pdbx_seq_one_letter_code
_entity_poly.pdbx_strand_id
1 'polypeptide(L)'
;SGEWSEEGDRLFKNTDTNGRFHSDWCSMIYSRLLLARNLLTDDGVIFISIDDNEQENLKKCCDEVFGARNFIAQIAWEKVHTRKNSAINFSSSHEYILCYAKVRRNYSGDTAGFKRNLLPRDNTDAYSNPDNDPKGPWKTDPITAHNYYAADYTITKPNGVVIKRPQDRYWAYSEDTMKRMIAENAIVWGEGNSMPLAKRYLCDVQDGLVPVTLFSREFAGDSSQAKKQIDSLFEECKGVFDYTKPVKLITRLLQIGSNPEDIVLDFFSGSATTAHAVMQLNAEDGGRRKFIMVQLPEKCDEASEAYKAGYKNICEIGKERIRRAGEK
;
A
#
# COMPACT_ATOMS: atom_id res chain seq x y z
N SER A 1 -28.20 -2.38 26.86
CA SER A 1 -27.95 -1.40 27.94
C SER A 1 -27.33 -0.18 27.29
N GLY A 2 -28.07 0.97 27.36
CA GLY A 2 -27.55 2.21 26.79
C GLY A 2 -26.42 2.74 27.66
N GLU A 3 -25.28 3.02 27.04
CA GLU A 3 -24.20 3.76 27.66
C GLU A 3 -24.52 5.25 27.60
N TRP A 4 -24.04 6.02 28.56
CA TRP A 4 -24.20 7.47 28.62
C TRP A 4 -22.86 8.11 28.31
N SER A 5 -22.87 9.23 27.57
CA SER A 5 -21.67 10.07 27.36
C SER A 5 -21.27 10.71 28.69
N GLU A 6 -20.04 11.24 28.77
CA GLU A 6 -19.59 12.04 29.92
C GLU A 6 -20.43 13.30 30.11
N GLU A 7 -21.10 13.75 29.05
CA GLU A 7 -22.01 14.92 29.03
C GLU A 7 -23.46 14.57 29.39
N GLY A 8 -23.75 13.27 29.71
CA GLY A 8 -25.06 12.81 30.12
C GLY A 8 -26.03 12.44 29.00
N ASP A 9 -25.55 12.35 27.77
CA ASP A 9 -26.35 11.90 26.63
C ASP A 9 -26.39 10.39 26.53
N ARG A 10 -27.55 9.82 26.22
CA ARG A 10 -27.69 8.37 26.01
C ARG A 10 -27.11 7.97 24.66
N LEU A 11 -26.09 7.14 24.70
CA LEU A 11 -25.47 6.56 23.49
C LEU A 11 -26.31 5.37 22.98
N PHE A 12 -26.56 5.34 21.68
CA PHE A 12 -27.26 4.26 21.01
C PHE A 12 -26.29 3.62 20.01
N LYS A 13 -26.33 2.28 19.96
CA LYS A 13 -25.59 1.56 18.92
C LYS A 13 -26.23 1.91 17.56
N ASN A 14 -25.43 2.40 16.62
CA ASN A 14 -25.89 2.64 15.25
C ASN A 14 -26.04 1.28 14.54
N THR A 15 -27.27 0.89 14.23
CA THR A 15 -27.63 -0.41 13.62
C THR A 15 -28.29 -0.19 12.27
N ASP A 16 -28.24 -1.18 11.39
CA ASP A 16 -28.84 -1.14 10.04
C ASP A 16 -30.37 -0.85 10.06
N THR A 17 -31.01 -1.11 11.20
CA THR A 17 -32.44 -0.78 11.40
C THR A 17 -32.68 0.70 11.70
N ASN A 18 -31.63 1.47 11.95
CA ASN A 18 -31.71 2.92 12.09
C ASN A 18 -31.84 3.57 10.72
N GLY A 19 -32.96 4.23 10.42
CA GLY A 19 -33.15 4.95 9.15
C GLY A 19 -32.13 6.07 8.89
N ARG A 20 -31.27 6.40 9.87
CA ARG A 20 -30.20 7.40 9.80
C ARG A 20 -28.80 6.77 9.86
N PHE A 21 -28.72 5.44 9.72
CA PHE A 21 -27.48 4.67 9.87
C PHE A 21 -26.28 5.30 9.14
N HIS A 22 -26.41 5.51 7.83
CA HIS A 22 -25.35 6.11 7.01
C HIS A 22 -25.10 7.58 7.34
N SER A 23 -26.15 8.38 7.61
CA SER A 23 -25.98 9.81 7.89
C SER A 23 -25.32 10.05 9.26
N ASP A 24 -25.63 9.25 10.26
CA ASP A 24 -25.00 9.35 11.58
C ASP A 24 -23.51 8.95 11.49
N TRP A 25 -23.18 7.90 10.71
CA TRP A 25 -21.81 7.52 10.44
C TRP A 25 -21.06 8.62 9.67
N CYS A 26 -21.67 9.18 8.60
CA CYS A 26 -21.08 10.28 7.84
C CYS A 26 -20.79 11.50 8.73
N SER A 27 -21.72 11.88 9.60
CA SER A 27 -21.54 13.02 10.51
C SER A 27 -20.37 12.80 11.46
N MET A 28 -20.23 11.58 11.99
CA MET A 28 -19.14 11.19 12.87
C MET A 28 -17.79 11.25 12.17
N ILE A 29 -17.68 10.68 10.97
CA ILE A 29 -16.41 10.64 10.24
C ILE A 29 -16.02 12.00 9.65
N TYR A 30 -16.98 12.76 9.14
CA TYR A 30 -16.76 14.06 8.49
C TYR A 30 -16.04 15.06 9.40
N SER A 31 -16.50 15.20 10.63
CA SER A 31 -15.88 16.12 11.61
C SER A 31 -14.41 15.74 11.90
N ARG A 32 -14.10 14.44 11.95
CA ARG A 32 -12.74 13.93 12.16
C ARG A 32 -11.86 14.13 10.93
N LEU A 33 -12.42 13.97 9.73
CA LEU A 33 -11.69 14.24 8.47
C LEU A 33 -11.31 15.72 8.33
N LEU A 34 -12.17 16.65 8.75
CA LEU A 34 -11.86 18.09 8.79
C LEU A 34 -10.65 18.38 9.68
N LEU A 35 -10.61 17.78 10.88
CA LEU A 35 -9.47 17.92 11.78
C LEU A 35 -8.21 17.29 11.19
N ALA A 36 -8.32 16.07 10.66
CA ALA A 36 -7.22 15.35 10.04
C ALA A 36 -6.59 16.14 8.90
N ARG A 37 -7.41 16.76 8.03
CA ARG A 37 -6.91 17.61 6.94
C ARG A 37 -6.06 18.78 7.46
N ASN A 38 -6.47 19.40 8.57
CA ASN A 38 -5.75 20.52 9.15
C ASN A 38 -4.42 20.10 9.80
N LEU A 39 -4.31 18.87 10.26
CA LEU A 39 -3.09 18.31 10.85
C LEU A 39 -2.06 17.85 9.80
N LEU A 40 -2.49 17.57 8.56
CA LEU A 40 -1.58 17.20 7.49
C LEU A 40 -0.69 18.37 7.08
N THR A 41 0.59 18.08 6.86
CA THR A 41 1.51 18.96 6.12
C THR A 41 1.10 19.05 4.65
N ASP A 42 1.59 20.02 3.90
CA ASP A 42 1.21 20.19 2.48
C ASP A 42 1.63 18.99 1.62
N ASP A 43 2.70 18.30 1.99
CA ASP A 43 3.15 17.03 1.39
C ASP A 43 2.58 15.78 2.07
N GLY A 44 1.70 15.95 3.07
CA GLY A 44 1.09 14.89 3.82
C GLY A 44 0.03 14.10 3.04
N VAL A 45 -0.18 12.86 3.47
CA VAL A 45 -1.12 11.90 2.89
C VAL A 45 -1.92 11.21 3.98
N ILE A 46 -3.17 10.88 3.68
CA ILE A 46 -4.02 10.07 4.53
C ILE A 46 -4.45 8.79 3.82
N PHE A 47 -4.39 7.66 4.53
CA PHE A 47 -4.90 6.37 4.10
C PHE A 47 -6.06 5.97 5.02
N ILE A 48 -7.19 5.59 4.45
CA ILE A 48 -8.41 5.28 5.21
C ILE A 48 -8.93 3.92 4.76
N SER A 49 -8.82 2.92 5.66
CA SER A 49 -9.39 1.59 5.41
C SER A 49 -10.90 1.60 5.58
N ILE A 50 -11.61 0.99 4.64
CA ILE A 50 -13.07 0.93 4.64
C ILE A 50 -13.54 -0.34 3.91
N ASP A 51 -14.69 -0.87 4.31
CA ASP A 51 -15.37 -1.96 3.62
C ASP A 51 -16.46 -1.46 2.68
N ASP A 52 -17.17 -2.39 2.02
CA ASP A 52 -18.21 -2.09 1.05
C ASP A 52 -19.39 -1.29 1.63
N ASN A 53 -19.64 -1.35 2.96
CA ASN A 53 -20.82 -0.75 3.56
C ASN A 53 -20.81 0.78 3.46
N GLU A 54 -19.63 1.40 3.66
CA GLU A 54 -19.52 2.87 3.72
C GLU A 54 -18.48 3.45 2.74
N GLN A 55 -17.93 2.65 1.84
CA GLN A 55 -16.88 3.07 0.90
C GLN A 55 -17.31 4.27 0.05
N GLU A 56 -18.53 4.23 -0.51
CA GLU A 56 -19.04 5.30 -1.37
C GLU A 56 -19.28 6.60 -0.56
N ASN A 57 -19.86 6.48 0.63
CA ASN A 57 -20.11 7.62 1.51
C ASN A 57 -18.80 8.23 2.00
N LEU A 58 -17.83 7.40 2.39
CA LEU A 58 -16.49 7.88 2.77
C LEU A 58 -15.82 8.63 1.62
N LYS A 59 -15.90 8.09 0.40
CA LYS A 59 -15.33 8.74 -0.79
C LYS A 59 -15.92 10.14 -1.00
N LYS A 60 -17.25 10.30 -0.87
CA LYS A 60 -17.94 11.60 -0.98
C LYS A 60 -17.50 12.56 0.12
N CYS A 61 -17.45 12.13 1.37
CA CYS A 61 -16.95 12.93 2.48
C CYS A 61 -15.50 13.39 2.26
N CYS A 62 -14.62 12.49 1.79
CA CYS A 62 -13.25 12.83 1.49
C CYS A 62 -13.10 13.80 0.31
N ASP A 63 -13.91 13.64 -0.75
CA ASP A 63 -13.92 14.56 -1.89
C ASP A 63 -14.31 15.97 -1.46
N GLU A 64 -15.25 16.11 -0.52
CA GLU A 64 -15.66 17.41 0.03
C GLU A 64 -14.57 17.99 0.94
N VAL A 65 -14.03 17.20 1.86
CA VAL A 65 -13.06 17.67 2.85
C VAL A 65 -11.71 17.96 2.22
N PHE A 66 -11.12 17.01 1.49
CA PHE A 66 -9.79 17.14 0.91
C PHE A 66 -9.80 17.78 -0.49
N GLY A 67 -10.95 17.75 -1.16
CA GLY A 67 -11.13 18.12 -2.57
C GLY A 67 -10.89 16.92 -3.49
N ALA A 68 -11.80 16.66 -4.44
CA ALA A 68 -11.73 15.54 -5.38
C ALA A 68 -10.41 15.50 -6.19
N ARG A 69 -9.82 16.66 -6.49
CA ARG A 69 -8.52 16.78 -7.18
C ARG A 69 -7.35 16.18 -6.40
N ASN A 70 -7.47 16.06 -5.08
CA ASN A 70 -6.44 15.54 -4.18
C ASN A 70 -6.59 14.02 -3.92
N PHE A 71 -7.57 13.39 -4.55
CA PHE A 71 -7.67 11.94 -4.58
C PHE A 71 -6.46 11.34 -5.31
N ILE A 72 -5.75 10.41 -4.65
CA ILE A 72 -4.57 9.74 -5.20
C ILE A 72 -4.95 8.39 -5.78
N ALA A 73 -5.55 7.52 -4.97
CA ALA A 73 -5.90 6.16 -5.36
C ALA A 73 -6.93 5.53 -4.42
N GLN A 74 -7.63 4.54 -4.94
CA GLN A 74 -8.33 3.54 -4.16
C GLN A 74 -7.59 2.22 -4.31
N ILE A 75 -7.13 1.66 -3.21
CA ILE A 75 -6.37 0.42 -3.15
C ILE A 75 -7.34 -0.69 -2.74
N ALA A 76 -7.36 -1.80 -3.48
CA ALA A 76 -8.04 -3.02 -3.09
C ALA A 76 -7.04 -3.90 -2.32
N TRP A 77 -7.36 -4.20 -1.05
CA TRP A 77 -6.54 -5.08 -0.21
C TRP A 77 -7.21 -6.44 -0.05
N GLU A 78 -6.54 -7.51 -0.45
CA GLU A 78 -6.96 -8.90 -0.27
C GLU A 78 -6.86 -9.27 1.22
N LYS A 79 -7.99 -9.11 1.95
CA LYS A 79 -8.07 -9.39 3.39
C LYS A 79 -8.25 -10.88 3.71
N VAL A 80 -8.83 -11.65 2.78
CA VAL A 80 -9.14 -13.06 2.93
C VAL A 80 -8.88 -13.78 1.63
N HIS A 81 -8.05 -14.82 1.66
CA HIS A 81 -7.74 -15.63 0.48
C HIS A 81 -8.72 -16.80 0.27
N THR A 82 -9.27 -17.35 1.36
CA THR A 82 -10.16 -18.52 1.30
C THR A 82 -11.57 -18.13 0.93
N ARG A 83 -12.18 -18.91 0.02
CA ARG A 83 -13.59 -18.74 -0.36
C ARG A 83 -14.51 -19.25 0.76
N LYS A 84 -15.57 -18.51 1.03
CA LYS A 84 -16.62 -18.92 1.96
C LYS A 84 -17.67 -19.74 1.18
N ASN A 85 -17.72 -21.03 1.36
CA ASN A 85 -18.69 -21.91 0.70
C ASN A 85 -20.15 -21.62 1.08
N SER A 86 -20.38 -20.95 2.21
CA SER A 86 -21.71 -20.51 2.66
C SER A 86 -22.18 -19.20 1.99
N ALA A 87 -21.35 -18.55 1.17
CA ALA A 87 -21.76 -17.34 0.48
C ALA A 87 -22.77 -17.66 -0.63
N ILE A 88 -23.95 -17.05 -0.58
CA ILE A 88 -25.03 -17.27 -1.58
C ILE A 88 -24.61 -16.70 -2.94
N ASN A 89 -23.96 -15.53 -2.96
CA ASN A 89 -23.53 -14.86 -4.18
C ASN A 89 -21.99 -14.89 -4.29
N PHE A 90 -21.34 -13.81 -3.86
CA PHE A 90 -19.88 -13.69 -3.89
C PHE A 90 -19.29 -13.82 -2.50
N SER A 91 -18.16 -14.50 -2.37
CA SER A 91 -17.34 -14.48 -1.18
C SER A 91 -16.51 -13.19 -1.18
N SER A 92 -16.87 -12.20 -0.35
CA SER A 92 -16.08 -10.97 -0.22
C SER A 92 -14.69 -11.30 0.28
N SER A 93 -13.67 -10.95 -0.50
CA SER A 93 -12.26 -11.27 -0.22
C SER A 93 -11.38 -10.03 0.00
N HIS A 94 -11.91 -8.83 -0.24
CA HIS A 94 -11.14 -7.59 -0.14
C HIS A 94 -11.86 -6.51 0.65
N GLU A 95 -11.09 -5.52 1.02
CA GLU A 95 -11.53 -4.21 1.53
C GLU A 95 -10.80 -3.12 0.75
N TYR A 96 -11.20 -1.88 0.95
CA TYR A 96 -10.61 -0.73 0.27
C TYR A 96 -9.75 0.09 1.23
N ILE A 97 -8.78 0.80 0.64
CA ILE A 97 -8.03 1.86 1.30
C ILE A 97 -8.09 3.07 0.39
N LEU A 98 -8.76 4.13 0.84
CA LEU A 98 -8.76 5.41 0.15
C LEU A 98 -7.50 6.19 0.49
N CYS A 99 -6.87 6.77 -0.51
CA CYS A 99 -5.66 7.58 -0.38
C CYS A 99 -5.92 8.99 -0.90
N TYR A 100 -5.73 9.99 -0.03
CA TYR A 100 -5.84 11.42 -0.34
C TYR A 100 -4.59 12.15 0.12
N ALA A 101 -4.14 13.10 -0.68
CA ALA A 101 -3.10 14.05 -0.27
C ALA A 101 -3.72 15.34 0.28
N LYS A 102 -2.98 16.08 1.10
CA LYS A 102 -3.31 17.48 1.40
C LYS A 102 -3.26 18.32 0.13
N VAL A 103 -2.14 18.22 -0.59
CA VAL A 103 -1.93 18.80 -1.92
C VAL A 103 -1.36 17.71 -2.83
N ARG A 104 -2.06 17.39 -3.91
CA ARG A 104 -1.60 16.38 -4.89
C ARG A 104 -0.63 17.04 -5.87
N ARG A 105 0.49 16.39 -6.15
CA ARG A 105 1.33 16.72 -7.32
C ARG A 105 0.67 16.22 -8.60
N ASN A 106 0.60 17.05 -9.61
CA ASN A 106 0.00 16.71 -10.90
C ASN A 106 1.06 16.29 -11.94
N TYR A 107 2.29 16.82 -11.81
CA TYR A 107 3.38 16.58 -12.76
C TYR A 107 4.65 16.15 -12.02
N SER A 108 5.53 15.46 -12.73
CA SER A 108 6.83 15.02 -12.19
C SER A 108 7.76 16.18 -11.81
N GLY A 109 7.55 17.37 -12.38
CA GLY A 109 8.30 18.60 -12.09
C GLY A 109 7.76 19.41 -10.89
N ASP A 110 6.58 19.08 -10.36
CA ASP A 110 6.04 19.76 -9.19
C ASP A 110 6.95 19.55 -7.99
N THR A 111 7.33 20.63 -7.31
CA THR A 111 8.15 20.58 -6.09
C THR A 111 7.32 20.57 -4.81
N ALA A 112 6.07 21.06 -4.86
CA ALA A 112 5.16 21.14 -3.73
C ALA A 112 4.16 19.98 -3.72
N GLY A 113 3.69 19.58 -2.53
CA GLY A 113 2.68 18.57 -2.32
C GLY A 113 3.20 17.12 -2.26
N PHE A 114 2.30 16.19 -2.07
CA PHE A 114 2.59 14.78 -1.84
C PHE A 114 3.26 14.13 -3.05
N LYS A 115 4.42 13.52 -2.80
CA LYS A 115 5.11 12.61 -3.73
C LYS A 115 5.26 11.26 -3.03
N ARG A 116 4.61 10.24 -3.59
CA ARG A 116 4.77 8.88 -3.11
C ARG A 116 6.24 8.44 -3.13
N ASN A 117 6.63 7.64 -2.18
CA ASN A 117 7.91 6.94 -2.24
C ASN A 117 7.81 5.71 -3.16
N LEU A 118 8.94 5.22 -3.60
CA LEU A 118 9.04 3.93 -4.26
C LEU A 118 9.15 2.83 -3.19
N LEU A 119 8.51 1.71 -3.46
CA LEU A 119 8.66 0.52 -2.62
C LEU A 119 10.03 -0.12 -2.86
N PRO A 120 10.66 -0.70 -1.83
CA PRO A 120 11.87 -1.49 -2.01
C PRO A 120 11.68 -2.56 -3.09
N ARG A 121 12.71 -2.83 -3.85
CA ARG A 121 12.72 -3.93 -4.82
C ARG A 121 13.05 -5.22 -4.09
N ASP A 122 12.02 -6.00 -3.81
CA ASP A 122 12.13 -7.24 -3.02
C ASP A 122 12.83 -8.39 -3.78
N ASN A 123 12.90 -8.31 -5.14
CA ASN A 123 13.45 -9.39 -5.95
C ASN A 123 14.23 -8.83 -7.16
N THR A 124 15.48 -9.19 -7.26
CA THR A 124 16.38 -8.92 -8.39
C THR A 124 16.78 -10.21 -9.14
N ASP A 125 16.17 -11.37 -8.84
CA ASP A 125 16.53 -12.68 -9.39
C ASP A 125 16.43 -12.74 -10.93
N ALA A 126 15.59 -11.88 -11.51
CA ALA A 126 15.50 -11.76 -12.97
C ALA A 126 16.71 -11.08 -13.62
N TYR A 127 17.61 -10.49 -12.83
CA TYR A 127 18.82 -9.83 -13.30
C TYR A 127 20.03 -10.71 -13.03
N SER A 128 20.78 -10.98 -14.06
CA SER A 128 22.03 -11.77 -13.98
C SER A 128 23.09 -11.11 -14.88
N ASN A 129 24.35 -11.51 -14.72
CA ASN A 129 25.43 -11.03 -15.56
C ASN A 129 26.20 -12.22 -16.20
N PRO A 130 25.55 -12.96 -17.12
CA PRO A 130 26.12 -14.20 -17.68
C PRO A 130 27.31 -13.96 -18.60
N ASP A 131 27.46 -12.76 -19.13
CA ASP A 131 28.51 -12.37 -20.07
C ASP A 131 29.58 -11.44 -19.46
N ASN A 132 29.55 -11.26 -18.12
CA ASN A 132 30.47 -10.38 -17.38
C ASN A 132 30.45 -8.93 -17.93
N ASP A 133 29.27 -8.43 -18.30
CA ASP A 133 29.12 -7.09 -18.79
C ASP A 133 29.60 -6.07 -17.72
N PRO A 134 30.49 -5.11 -18.08
CA PRO A 134 31.04 -4.16 -17.12
C PRO A 134 30.00 -3.23 -16.49
N LYS A 135 28.84 -3.07 -17.13
CA LYS A 135 27.72 -2.28 -16.59
C LYS A 135 26.94 -3.02 -15.49
N GLY A 136 27.20 -4.31 -15.31
CA GLY A 136 26.62 -5.12 -14.25
C GLY A 136 25.41 -5.96 -14.67
N PRO A 137 24.63 -6.46 -13.70
CA PRO A 137 23.52 -7.36 -13.98
C PRO A 137 22.43 -6.72 -14.86
N TRP A 138 21.90 -7.53 -15.77
CA TRP A 138 20.84 -7.14 -16.70
C TRP A 138 19.79 -8.24 -16.87
N LYS A 139 18.65 -7.88 -17.44
CA LYS A 139 17.64 -8.81 -17.96
C LYS A 139 17.27 -8.42 -19.38
N THR A 140 16.67 -9.36 -20.12
CA THR A 140 16.18 -9.09 -21.47
C THR A 140 14.89 -8.27 -21.47
N ASP A 141 14.80 -7.34 -22.42
CA ASP A 141 13.61 -6.52 -22.67
C ASP A 141 13.33 -6.49 -24.19
N PRO A 142 12.06 -6.55 -24.63
CA PRO A 142 11.73 -6.46 -26.05
C PRO A 142 12.18 -5.13 -26.67
N ILE A 143 12.75 -5.20 -27.89
CA ILE A 143 13.11 -4.01 -28.69
C ILE A 143 11.94 -3.48 -29.53
N THR A 144 10.76 -4.11 -29.39
CA THR A 144 9.51 -3.70 -30.06
C THR A 144 8.40 -3.45 -29.06
N ALA A 145 7.49 -2.51 -29.36
CA ALA A 145 6.35 -2.13 -28.55
C ALA A 145 5.04 -2.15 -29.37
N HIS A 146 3.90 -2.12 -28.67
CA HIS A 146 2.58 -1.99 -29.31
C HIS A 146 2.23 -0.53 -29.67
N ASN A 147 2.79 0.43 -28.95
CA ASN A 147 2.53 1.83 -29.17
C ASN A 147 3.21 2.32 -30.48
N TYR A 148 2.49 3.13 -31.25
CA TYR A 148 3.02 3.71 -32.48
C TYR A 148 4.28 4.54 -32.21
N TYR A 149 5.31 4.27 -32.97
CA TYR A 149 6.51 5.07 -33.07
C TYR A 149 6.97 5.13 -34.53
N ALA A 150 7.21 6.32 -35.04
CA ALA A 150 7.47 6.58 -36.49
C ALA A 150 8.85 6.13 -37.00
N ALA A 151 9.55 5.25 -36.31
CA ALA A 151 10.82 4.71 -36.76
C ALA A 151 10.60 3.44 -37.60
N ASP A 152 11.18 3.42 -38.80
CA ASP A 152 11.19 2.25 -39.69
C ASP A 152 12.62 2.03 -40.22
N TYR A 153 13.30 1.04 -39.62
CA TYR A 153 14.67 0.68 -39.99
C TYR A 153 14.84 -0.85 -39.86
N THR A 154 15.96 -1.35 -40.33
CA THR A 154 16.35 -2.77 -40.21
C THR A 154 17.57 -2.93 -39.32
N ILE A 155 17.67 -4.07 -38.67
CA ILE A 155 18.83 -4.43 -37.83
C ILE A 155 19.54 -5.62 -38.48
N THR A 156 20.84 -5.49 -38.73
CA THR A 156 21.65 -6.62 -39.23
C THR A 156 22.33 -7.28 -38.05
N LYS A 157 22.06 -8.55 -37.84
CA LYS A 157 22.70 -9.37 -36.81
C LYS A 157 24.17 -9.68 -37.16
N PRO A 158 25.01 -10.03 -36.21
CA PRO A 158 26.41 -10.44 -36.49
C PRO A 158 26.55 -11.61 -37.46
N ASN A 159 25.53 -12.48 -37.55
CA ASN A 159 25.48 -13.59 -38.50
C ASN A 159 24.99 -13.22 -39.89
N GLY A 160 24.81 -11.91 -40.19
CA GLY A 160 24.34 -11.39 -41.47
C GLY A 160 22.82 -11.41 -41.68
N VAL A 161 22.05 -11.95 -40.73
CA VAL A 161 20.58 -11.94 -40.83
C VAL A 161 20.02 -10.54 -40.64
N VAL A 162 19.17 -10.10 -41.59
CA VAL A 162 18.50 -8.80 -41.52
C VAL A 162 17.14 -8.95 -40.84
N ILE A 163 16.95 -8.31 -39.72
CA ILE A 163 15.72 -8.28 -38.94
C ILE A 163 14.92 -7.05 -39.32
N LYS A 164 13.65 -7.26 -39.68
CA LYS A 164 12.67 -6.20 -39.93
C LYS A 164 11.68 -6.11 -38.78
N ARG A 165 11.09 -4.95 -38.61
CA ARG A 165 10.00 -4.74 -37.66
C ARG A 165 8.83 -5.70 -37.98
N PRO A 166 8.25 -6.39 -36.99
CA PRO A 166 7.00 -7.15 -37.18
C PRO A 166 5.83 -6.23 -37.60
N GLN A 167 4.89 -6.75 -38.37
CA GLN A 167 3.81 -5.96 -38.96
C GLN A 167 2.94 -5.26 -37.91
N ASP A 168 2.69 -5.92 -36.76
CA ASP A 168 1.78 -5.42 -35.71
C ASP A 168 2.51 -4.79 -34.53
N ARG A 169 3.79 -4.46 -34.68
CA ARG A 169 4.61 -3.86 -33.63
C ARG A 169 5.47 -2.74 -34.18
N TYR A 170 5.92 -1.87 -33.30
CA TYR A 170 6.79 -0.74 -33.60
C TYR A 170 8.12 -0.92 -32.91
N TRP A 171 9.20 -0.32 -33.47
CA TRP A 171 10.45 -0.25 -32.75
C TRP A 171 10.28 0.55 -31.44
N ALA A 172 10.83 0.06 -30.34
CA ALA A 172 10.79 0.76 -29.04
C ALA A 172 11.83 1.87 -28.95
N TYR A 173 12.81 1.88 -29.88
CA TYR A 173 13.95 2.81 -29.88
C TYR A 173 14.08 3.47 -31.26
N SER A 174 14.67 4.69 -31.26
CA SER A 174 15.10 5.33 -32.51
C SER A 174 16.26 4.56 -33.15
N GLU A 175 16.48 4.75 -34.46
CA GLU A 175 17.60 4.13 -35.18
C GLU A 175 18.96 4.46 -34.56
N ASP A 176 19.15 5.73 -34.17
CA ASP A 176 20.40 6.18 -33.53
C ASP A 176 20.60 5.55 -32.13
N THR A 177 19.52 5.43 -31.36
CA THR A 177 19.58 4.72 -30.07
C THR A 177 19.91 3.26 -30.26
N MET A 178 19.31 2.60 -31.26
CA MET A 178 19.60 1.20 -31.58
C MET A 178 21.07 1.02 -32.01
N LYS A 179 21.60 1.88 -32.88
CA LYS A 179 23.03 1.85 -33.28
C LYS A 179 23.96 2.00 -32.08
N ARG A 180 23.63 2.92 -31.16
CA ARG A 180 24.41 3.09 -29.92
C ARG A 180 24.34 1.83 -29.04
N MET A 181 23.16 1.26 -28.83
CA MET A 181 22.98 0.02 -28.03
C MET A 181 23.75 -1.16 -28.62
N ILE A 182 23.82 -1.26 -29.94
CA ILE A 182 24.64 -2.27 -30.62
C ILE A 182 26.13 -2.04 -30.35
N ALA A 183 26.60 -0.80 -30.47
CA ALA A 183 28.00 -0.45 -30.22
C ALA A 183 28.42 -0.67 -28.76
N GLU A 184 27.49 -0.49 -27.81
CA GLU A 184 27.70 -0.67 -26.38
C GLU A 184 27.47 -2.14 -25.92
N ASN A 185 27.31 -3.09 -26.85
CA ASN A 185 26.99 -4.49 -26.53
C ASN A 185 25.74 -4.69 -25.67
N ALA A 186 24.77 -3.78 -25.81
CA ALA A 186 23.52 -3.80 -25.05
C ALA A 186 22.37 -4.57 -25.75
N ILE A 187 22.71 -5.40 -26.75
CA ILE A 187 21.76 -6.23 -27.51
C ILE A 187 22.11 -7.72 -27.33
N VAL A 188 21.09 -8.50 -26.98
CA VAL A 188 21.15 -9.97 -26.97
C VAL A 188 20.57 -10.46 -28.29
N TRP A 189 21.44 -11.02 -29.14
CA TRP A 189 21.13 -11.31 -30.54
C TRP A 189 20.16 -12.49 -30.75
N GLY A 190 20.19 -13.46 -29.86
CA GLY A 190 19.44 -14.73 -30.03
C GLY A 190 19.92 -15.55 -31.23
N GLU A 191 19.37 -16.74 -31.38
CA GLU A 191 19.75 -17.68 -32.45
C GLU A 191 18.96 -17.43 -33.74
N GLY A 192 19.57 -17.81 -34.87
CA GLY A 192 18.94 -17.79 -36.19
C GLY A 192 18.21 -16.47 -36.49
N ASN A 193 16.93 -16.57 -36.85
CA ASN A 193 16.07 -15.43 -37.20
C ASN A 193 15.28 -14.85 -36.02
N SER A 194 15.59 -15.26 -34.78
CA SER A 194 14.90 -14.74 -33.60
C SER A 194 15.06 -13.22 -33.47
N MET A 195 14.02 -12.56 -32.96
CA MET A 195 14.04 -11.12 -32.67
C MET A 195 15.11 -10.86 -31.58
N PRO A 196 16.04 -9.92 -31.79
CA PRO A 196 16.95 -9.49 -30.76
C PRO A 196 16.22 -8.86 -29.56
N LEU A 197 16.85 -8.89 -28.40
CA LEU A 197 16.33 -8.29 -27.17
C LEU A 197 17.35 -7.27 -26.66
N ALA A 198 16.86 -6.24 -25.96
CA ALA A 198 17.73 -5.27 -25.30
C ALA A 198 18.16 -5.80 -23.93
N LYS A 199 19.39 -5.49 -23.51
CA LYS A 199 19.81 -5.60 -22.11
C LYS A 199 19.21 -4.42 -21.35
N ARG A 200 18.40 -4.71 -20.33
CA ARG A 200 17.93 -3.72 -19.36
C ARG A 200 18.72 -3.89 -18.08
N TYR A 201 19.67 -3.01 -17.85
CA TYR A 201 20.57 -3.09 -16.73
C TYR A 201 19.89 -2.72 -15.41
N LEU A 202 20.27 -3.42 -14.34
CA LEU A 202 19.74 -3.13 -13.00
C LEU A 202 20.11 -1.71 -12.53
N CYS A 203 21.33 -1.25 -12.86
CA CYS A 203 21.77 0.11 -12.53
C CYS A 203 21.03 1.24 -13.25
N ASP A 204 20.41 0.96 -14.42
CA ASP A 204 19.61 1.96 -15.16
C ASP A 204 18.14 1.97 -14.71
N VAL A 205 17.73 1.02 -13.88
CA VAL A 205 16.35 0.93 -13.41
C VAL A 205 16.20 1.82 -12.20
N GLN A 206 15.11 2.60 -12.17
CA GLN A 206 14.72 3.40 -11.02
C GLN A 206 14.87 2.59 -9.73
N ASP A 207 15.54 3.13 -8.74
CA ASP A 207 15.70 2.49 -7.43
C ASP A 207 14.35 2.37 -6.71
N GLY A 208 13.77 1.18 -6.78
CA GLY A 208 12.46 0.84 -6.24
C GLY A 208 11.33 0.65 -7.26
N LEU A 209 10.19 0.25 -6.75
CA LEU A 209 8.99 -0.09 -7.51
C LEU A 209 7.86 0.94 -7.29
N VAL A 210 7.19 1.30 -8.38
CA VAL A 210 5.94 2.08 -8.28
C VAL A 210 4.88 1.21 -7.60
N PRO A 211 4.24 1.67 -6.50
CA PRO A 211 3.17 0.92 -5.88
C PRO A 211 1.98 0.76 -6.84
N VAL A 212 1.36 -0.41 -6.78
CA VAL A 212 0.13 -0.73 -7.51
C VAL A 212 -1.09 -0.60 -6.61
N THR A 213 -2.29 -0.55 -7.19
CA THR A 213 -3.55 -0.39 -6.42
C THR A 213 -4.19 -1.71 -5.99
N LEU A 214 -3.57 -2.84 -6.32
CA LEU A 214 -3.99 -4.16 -5.84
C LEU A 214 -2.95 -4.68 -4.83
N PHE A 215 -3.33 -4.76 -3.56
CA PHE A 215 -2.51 -5.28 -2.48
C PHE A 215 -2.89 -6.73 -2.20
N SER A 216 -2.14 -7.65 -2.79
CA SER A 216 -2.35 -9.08 -2.58
C SER A 216 -1.94 -9.49 -1.15
N ARG A 217 -2.40 -10.67 -0.75
CA ARG A 217 -2.00 -11.31 0.52
C ARG A 217 -0.49 -11.44 0.66
N GLU A 218 0.22 -11.84 -0.41
CA GLU A 218 1.68 -11.96 -0.38
C GLU A 218 2.34 -10.61 -0.17
N PHE A 219 1.82 -9.56 -0.79
CA PHE A 219 2.38 -8.22 -0.70
C PHE A 219 2.11 -7.51 0.62
N ALA A 220 0.88 -7.63 1.16
CA ALA A 220 0.42 -6.83 2.29
C ALA A 220 -0.04 -7.64 3.51
N GLY A 221 -0.05 -8.96 3.43
CA GLY A 221 -0.63 -9.81 4.47
C GLY A 221 -2.16 -9.83 4.44
N ASP A 222 -2.76 -10.75 5.19
CA ASP A 222 -4.20 -10.91 5.32
C ASP A 222 -4.66 -10.89 6.79
N SER A 223 -5.98 -10.97 7.03
CA SER A 223 -6.57 -10.97 8.38
C SER A 223 -6.12 -12.18 9.22
N SER A 224 -5.85 -13.33 8.60
CA SER A 224 -5.37 -14.52 9.29
C SER A 224 -3.94 -14.32 9.82
N GLN A 225 -3.09 -13.70 9.01
CA GLN A 225 -1.72 -13.35 9.42
C GLN A 225 -1.73 -12.29 10.52
N ALA A 226 -2.62 -11.30 10.42
CA ALA A 226 -2.81 -10.28 11.45
C ALA A 226 -3.19 -10.90 12.82
N LYS A 227 -4.14 -11.86 12.81
CA LYS A 227 -4.55 -12.57 14.02
C LYS A 227 -3.39 -13.38 14.62
N LYS A 228 -2.69 -14.16 13.80
CA LYS A 228 -1.52 -14.92 14.28
C LYS A 228 -0.44 -14.02 14.87
N GLN A 229 -0.24 -12.85 14.30
CA GLN A 229 0.75 -11.90 14.76
C GLN A 229 0.40 -11.30 16.12
N ILE A 230 -0.87 -10.90 16.35
CA ILE A 230 -1.28 -10.40 17.66
C ILE A 230 -1.29 -11.53 18.70
N ASP A 231 -1.75 -12.72 18.34
CA ASP A 231 -1.75 -13.90 19.24
C ASP A 231 -0.31 -14.29 19.64
N SER A 232 0.69 -14.08 18.79
CA SER A 232 2.11 -14.32 19.11
C SER A 232 2.73 -13.26 20.02
N LEU A 233 2.12 -12.09 20.12
CA LEU A 233 2.51 -11.04 21.08
C LEU A 233 1.82 -11.25 22.44
N PHE A 234 0.65 -11.89 22.45
CA PHE A 234 -0.19 -12.14 23.63
C PHE A 234 -0.39 -13.64 23.81
N GLU A 235 0.72 -14.40 23.95
CA GLU A 235 0.68 -15.87 24.01
C GLU A 235 -0.21 -16.40 25.15
N GLU A 236 -0.26 -15.68 26.26
CA GLU A 236 -1.09 -15.98 27.43
C GLU A 236 -2.58 -15.62 27.24
N CYS A 237 -2.92 -14.82 26.20
CA CYS A 237 -4.27 -14.33 25.96
C CYS A 237 -4.58 -14.29 24.45
N LYS A 238 -4.65 -15.47 23.82
CA LYS A 238 -5.02 -15.55 22.41
C LYS A 238 -6.45 -15.05 22.19
N GLY A 239 -6.66 -14.30 21.11
CA GLY A 239 -7.95 -13.69 20.82
C GLY A 239 -8.21 -12.39 21.59
N VAL A 240 -7.16 -11.74 22.11
CA VAL A 240 -7.27 -10.46 22.82
C VAL A 240 -7.90 -9.34 21.97
N PHE A 241 -7.80 -9.43 20.64
CA PHE A 241 -8.39 -8.47 19.70
C PHE A 241 -8.75 -9.15 18.37
N ASP A 242 -10.00 -9.00 17.89
CA ASP A 242 -10.50 -9.75 16.73
C ASP A 242 -10.20 -9.11 15.37
N TYR A 243 -10.27 -7.79 15.26
CA TYR A 243 -10.25 -7.07 13.98
C TYR A 243 -8.96 -6.27 13.76
N THR A 244 -7.81 -6.91 14.02
CA THR A 244 -6.52 -6.28 13.80
C THR A 244 -6.13 -6.28 12.31
N LYS A 245 -5.47 -5.21 11.84
CA LYS A 245 -4.85 -5.18 10.51
C LYS A 245 -3.44 -5.81 10.58
N PRO A 246 -2.94 -6.43 9.49
CA PRO A 246 -1.58 -6.96 9.47
C PRO A 246 -0.54 -5.82 9.51
N VAL A 247 0.53 -6.00 10.26
CA VAL A 247 1.64 -5.03 10.33
C VAL A 247 2.21 -4.80 8.94
N LYS A 248 2.34 -5.85 8.11
CA LYS A 248 2.84 -5.76 6.75
C LYS A 248 2.04 -4.78 5.87
N LEU A 249 0.70 -4.75 6.01
CA LEU A 249 -0.14 -3.78 5.30
C LEU A 249 0.23 -2.35 5.67
N ILE A 250 0.29 -2.08 6.98
CA ILE A 250 0.61 -0.73 7.47
C ILE A 250 2.04 -0.35 7.09
N THR A 251 3.00 -1.27 7.19
CA THR A 251 4.38 -1.03 6.74
C THR A 251 4.43 -0.62 5.27
N ARG A 252 3.67 -1.29 4.37
CA ARG A 252 3.61 -0.88 2.95
C ARG A 252 3.04 0.53 2.76
N LEU A 253 1.99 0.89 3.51
CA LEU A 253 1.42 2.25 3.47
C LEU A 253 2.43 3.29 4.00
N LEU A 254 3.16 2.99 5.07
CA LEU A 254 4.22 3.85 5.61
C LEU A 254 5.38 4.02 4.62
N GLN A 255 5.84 2.95 3.98
CA GLN A 255 6.88 3.01 2.95
C GLN A 255 6.49 3.92 1.78
N ILE A 256 5.20 3.92 1.39
CA ILE A 256 4.68 4.74 0.29
C ILE A 256 4.52 6.20 0.71
N GLY A 257 4.03 6.45 1.93
CA GLY A 257 3.48 7.73 2.36
C GLY A 257 4.28 8.47 3.43
N SER A 258 5.39 7.92 3.95
CA SER A 258 6.18 8.58 4.98
C SER A 258 7.68 8.56 4.70
N ASN A 259 8.37 9.61 5.15
CA ASN A 259 9.82 9.72 5.18
C ASN A 259 10.36 9.31 6.57
N PRO A 260 11.68 9.07 6.71
CA PRO A 260 12.27 8.57 7.95
C PRO A 260 12.08 9.41 9.22
N GLU A 261 11.77 10.70 9.09
CA GLU A 261 11.62 11.64 10.23
C GLU A 261 10.16 12.07 10.46
N ASP A 262 9.20 11.55 9.67
CA ASP A 262 7.81 12.00 9.70
C ASP A 262 7.06 11.58 10.97
N ILE A 263 5.96 12.28 11.25
CA ILE A 263 5.01 11.93 12.32
C ILE A 263 3.84 11.19 11.70
N VAL A 264 3.54 10.02 12.22
CA VAL A 264 2.42 9.17 11.82
C VAL A 264 1.31 9.29 12.86
N LEU A 265 0.14 9.75 12.43
CA LEU A 265 -1.05 9.85 13.30
C LEU A 265 -2.07 8.78 12.91
N ASP A 266 -2.49 7.99 13.88
CA ASP A 266 -3.62 7.05 13.73
C ASP A 266 -4.67 7.39 14.78
N PHE A 267 -5.80 7.96 14.35
CA PHE A 267 -6.86 8.42 15.23
C PHE A 267 -8.05 7.44 15.34
N PHE A 268 -7.88 6.23 14.82
CA PHE A 268 -8.72 5.04 15.06
C PHE A 268 -7.82 3.83 15.31
N SER A 269 -6.89 3.96 16.27
CA SER A 269 -5.74 3.07 16.38
C SER A 269 -6.07 1.62 16.77
N GLY A 270 -7.27 1.36 17.28
CA GLY A 270 -7.71 0.01 17.65
C GLY A 270 -6.67 -0.71 18.53
N SER A 271 -6.11 -1.80 18.00
CA SER A 271 -5.05 -2.56 18.66
C SER A 271 -3.63 -1.98 18.47
N ALA A 272 -3.48 -0.74 18.02
CA ALA A 272 -2.20 -0.05 17.79
C ALA A 272 -1.25 -0.75 16.78
N THR A 273 -1.80 -1.31 15.72
CA THR A 273 -0.99 -1.94 14.65
C THR A 273 -0.04 -0.94 14.00
N THR A 274 -0.47 0.31 13.83
CA THR A 274 0.31 1.39 13.22
C THR A 274 1.56 1.69 14.03
N ALA A 275 1.47 1.77 15.36
CA ALA A 275 2.64 1.96 16.21
C ALA A 275 3.66 0.81 16.07
N HIS A 276 3.19 -0.45 16.06
CA HIS A 276 4.03 -1.61 15.83
C HIS A 276 4.74 -1.53 14.46
N ALA A 277 4.00 -1.18 13.40
CA ALA A 277 4.58 -1.03 12.06
C ALA A 277 5.63 0.08 11.97
N VAL A 278 5.41 1.21 12.65
CA VAL A 278 6.38 2.33 12.70
C VAL A 278 7.67 1.90 13.40
N MET A 279 7.57 1.23 14.55
CA MET A 279 8.75 0.74 15.28
C MET A 279 9.54 -0.28 14.45
N GLN A 280 8.85 -1.24 13.83
CA GLN A 280 9.47 -2.22 12.96
C GLN A 280 10.16 -1.57 11.75
N LEU A 281 9.48 -0.66 11.06
CA LEU A 281 10.05 0.01 9.89
C LEU A 281 11.26 0.87 10.25
N ASN A 282 11.24 1.57 11.40
CA ASN A 282 12.39 2.32 11.90
C ASN A 282 13.59 1.41 12.18
N ALA A 283 13.35 0.21 12.72
CA ALA A 283 14.42 -0.77 12.94
C ALA A 283 15.00 -1.31 11.62
N GLU A 284 14.15 -1.47 10.58
CA GLU A 284 14.55 -1.99 9.26
C GLU A 284 15.35 -0.96 8.45
N ASP A 285 14.93 0.32 8.45
CA ASP A 285 15.50 1.36 7.56
C ASP A 285 16.34 2.42 8.29
N GLY A 286 16.50 2.30 9.62
CA GLY A 286 17.21 3.27 10.46
C GLY A 286 16.48 4.61 10.64
N GLY A 287 15.21 4.66 10.30
CA GLY A 287 14.35 5.83 10.45
C GLY A 287 14.06 6.19 11.90
N ARG A 288 13.54 7.40 12.11
CA ARG A 288 13.16 7.95 13.42
C ARG A 288 11.74 8.51 13.38
N ARG A 289 10.85 7.84 12.58
CA ARG A 289 9.43 8.20 12.53
C ARG A 289 8.84 8.17 13.93
N LYS A 290 8.02 9.15 14.23
CA LYS A 290 7.25 9.22 15.48
C LYS A 290 5.82 8.78 15.20
N PHE A 291 5.12 8.28 16.21
CA PHE A 291 3.71 7.95 16.09
C PHE A 291 2.88 8.60 17.20
N ILE A 292 1.64 8.93 16.85
CA ILE A 292 0.59 9.40 17.78
C ILE A 292 -0.61 8.50 17.57
N MET A 293 -1.02 7.78 18.63
CA MET A 293 -2.17 6.87 18.60
C MET A 293 -3.31 7.46 19.41
N VAL A 294 -4.49 7.59 18.78
CA VAL A 294 -5.70 8.07 19.45
C VAL A 294 -6.77 6.97 19.34
N GLN A 295 -7.36 6.60 20.46
CA GLN A 295 -8.43 5.61 20.57
C GLN A 295 -9.37 5.98 21.71
N LEU A 296 -10.66 5.86 21.47
CA LEU A 296 -11.66 5.93 22.56
C LEU A 296 -11.52 4.71 23.45
N PRO A 297 -11.64 4.85 24.79
CA PRO A 297 -11.49 3.77 25.75
C PRO A 297 -12.75 2.87 25.80
N GLU A 298 -13.12 2.28 24.65
CA GLU A 298 -14.24 1.35 24.58
C GLU A 298 -14.00 0.18 25.51
N LYS A 299 -14.99 -0.14 26.33
CA LYS A 299 -14.89 -1.24 27.31
C LYS A 299 -14.83 -2.58 26.62
N CYS A 300 -13.95 -3.44 27.09
CA CYS A 300 -13.95 -4.85 26.72
C CYS A 300 -15.19 -5.55 27.29
N ASP A 301 -15.79 -6.44 26.49
CA ASP A 301 -16.87 -7.31 26.97
C ASP A 301 -16.35 -8.19 28.11
N GLU A 302 -17.10 -8.29 29.23
CA GLU A 302 -16.71 -9.08 30.40
C GLU A 302 -16.52 -10.58 30.08
N ALA A 303 -17.19 -11.08 29.02
CA ALA A 303 -17.01 -12.43 28.53
C ALA A 303 -15.79 -12.63 27.63
N SER A 304 -15.17 -11.53 27.16
CA SER A 304 -14.03 -11.57 26.24
C SER A 304 -12.74 -12.10 26.89
N GLU A 305 -11.87 -12.68 26.09
CA GLU A 305 -10.54 -13.12 26.55
C GLU A 305 -9.69 -11.93 27.03
N ALA A 306 -9.85 -10.75 26.38
CA ALA A 306 -9.19 -9.52 26.79
C ALA A 306 -9.55 -9.12 28.23
N TYR A 307 -10.85 -9.14 28.59
CA TYR A 307 -11.30 -8.78 29.93
C TYR A 307 -10.83 -9.80 30.99
N LYS A 308 -10.89 -11.09 30.66
CA LYS A 308 -10.36 -12.17 31.53
C LYS A 308 -8.86 -12.02 31.78
N ALA A 309 -8.11 -11.52 30.81
CA ALA A 309 -6.68 -11.23 30.95
C ALA A 309 -6.38 -9.92 31.69
N GLY A 310 -7.41 -9.17 32.12
CA GLY A 310 -7.26 -7.95 32.90
C GLY A 310 -7.37 -6.64 32.11
N TYR A 311 -7.55 -6.68 30.80
CA TYR A 311 -7.73 -5.47 29.97
C TYR A 311 -9.18 -5.00 30.04
N LYS A 312 -9.41 -3.82 30.60
CA LYS A 312 -10.77 -3.27 30.78
C LYS A 312 -11.28 -2.53 29.56
N ASN A 313 -10.40 -2.02 28.72
CA ASN A 313 -10.73 -1.30 27.49
C ASN A 313 -9.68 -1.54 26.40
N ILE A 314 -10.03 -1.20 25.16
CA ILE A 314 -9.16 -1.45 24.00
C ILE A 314 -7.88 -0.62 24.01
N CYS A 315 -7.86 0.55 24.69
CA CYS A 315 -6.63 1.35 24.81
C CYS A 315 -5.55 0.62 25.62
N GLU A 316 -5.93 -0.18 26.63
CA GLU A 316 -4.99 -0.97 27.42
C GLU A 316 -4.33 -2.05 26.56
N ILE A 317 -5.09 -2.70 25.68
CA ILE A 317 -4.57 -3.68 24.72
C ILE A 317 -3.58 -3.00 23.76
N GLY A 318 -3.94 -1.82 23.24
CA GLY A 318 -3.08 -1.06 22.33
C GLY A 318 -1.75 -0.64 22.98
N LYS A 319 -1.79 -0.14 24.23
CA LYS A 319 -0.59 0.21 25.01
C LYS A 319 0.30 -1.01 25.25
N GLU A 320 -0.29 -2.13 25.63
CA GLU A 320 0.45 -3.36 25.87
C GLU A 320 1.06 -3.92 24.58
N ARG A 321 0.36 -3.84 23.45
CA ARG A 321 0.94 -4.19 22.15
C ARG A 321 2.18 -3.34 21.81
N ILE A 322 2.11 -2.01 22.04
CA ILE A 322 3.24 -1.11 21.81
C ILE A 322 4.43 -1.53 22.67
N ARG A 323 4.21 -1.78 23.97
CA ARG A 323 5.26 -2.23 24.90
C ARG A 323 5.93 -3.52 24.41
N ARG A 324 5.15 -4.54 24.10
CA ARG A 324 5.66 -5.86 23.67
C ARG A 324 6.34 -5.82 22.31
N ALA A 325 5.85 -5.00 21.39
CA ALA A 325 6.48 -4.84 20.08
C ALA A 325 7.81 -4.07 20.17
N GLY A 326 7.96 -3.16 21.14
CA GLY A 326 9.20 -2.44 21.37
C GLY A 326 10.29 -3.25 22.10
N GLU A 327 9.92 -4.38 22.74
CA GLU A 327 10.85 -5.30 23.39
C GLU A 327 11.42 -6.37 22.45
N LYS A 328 10.83 -6.56 21.28
CA LYS A 328 11.28 -7.50 20.23
C LYS A 328 12.23 -6.81 19.25
#